data_f57d3136a504256820e9468cf17494e5
#
_entry.id   f57d3136a504256820e9468cf17494e5
#
_cell.length_a   1.000
_cell.length_b   1.000
_cell.length_c   1.000
_cell.angle_alpha   90.00
_cell.angle_beta   90.00
_cell.angle_gamma   90.00
#
_symmetry.space_group_name_H-M   'P 1'
#
loop_
_entity.id
_entity.type
_entity.pdbx_description
1 polymer ?
#
loop_
_entity_poly.entity_id
_entity_poly.type
_entity_poly.pdbx_seq_one_letter_code
_entity_poly.pdbx_strand_id
1 'polypeptide(L)'
;VIGSIKAVDAAFTKLIEDDSSREFDPMQAGGAWTELGAYPVFVIGKLLGTESRRIRFTTCRKPETGVDLFTRADFLYPNAAASATVAIGAKREGDLCVTGTRGYIYVPSPWWKTEIFEVRFEDPRQNRKYFIRFEGDGLRYELAAFLRLIHGCRHEFSLMSRDDSLFMADVTCRFREGGDVEEIN
;
A
#
# COMPACT_ATOMS: atom_id res chain seq x y z
N VAL A 1 -21.39 3.35 1.22
CA VAL A 1 -21.49 4.81 1.36
C VAL A 1 -21.05 5.49 0.05
N ILE A 2 -19.85 5.23 -0.47
CA ILE A 2 -19.28 5.83 -1.69
C ILE A 2 -19.70 5.13 -3.00
N GLY A 3 -20.59 4.16 -2.96
CA GLY A 3 -20.97 3.35 -4.13
C GLY A 3 -19.96 2.24 -4.45
N SER A 4 -19.88 1.83 -5.72
CA SER A 4 -18.89 0.85 -6.18
C SER A 4 -17.51 1.51 -6.30
N ILE A 5 -16.46 0.85 -5.82
CA ILE A 5 -15.08 1.33 -5.93
C ILE A 5 -14.65 1.29 -7.41
N LYS A 6 -14.01 2.36 -7.86
CA LYS A 6 -13.49 2.52 -9.23
C LYS A 6 -11.99 2.73 -9.28
N ALA A 7 -11.41 3.34 -8.25
CA ALA A 7 -9.96 3.43 -8.12
C ALA A 7 -9.50 3.36 -6.67
N VAL A 8 -8.29 2.88 -6.47
CA VAL A 8 -7.55 2.91 -5.20
C VAL A 8 -6.14 3.41 -5.48
N ASP A 9 -5.79 4.55 -4.91
CA ASP A 9 -4.45 5.14 -5.01
C ASP A 9 -3.82 5.19 -3.63
N ALA A 10 -2.71 4.48 -3.43
CA ALA A 10 -2.00 4.41 -2.16
C ALA A 10 -0.52 4.74 -2.35
N ALA A 11 0.00 5.63 -1.52
CA ALA A 11 1.40 6.01 -1.59
C ALA A 11 2.09 5.88 -0.23
N PHE A 12 3.31 5.37 -0.24
CA PHE A 12 4.21 5.39 0.90
C PHE A 12 5.61 5.80 0.46
N THR A 13 6.05 6.99 0.83
CA THR A 13 7.40 7.45 0.53
C THR A 13 8.13 7.88 1.79
N LYS A 14 9.38 7.44 1.92
CA LYS A 14 10.30 7.79 3.00
C LYS A 14 11.60 8.25 2.35
N LEU A 15 11.88 9.55 2.36
CA LEU A 15 13.16 10.02 1.85
C LEU A 15 14.28 9.58 2.80
N ILE A 16 15.29 8.91 2.25
CA ILE A 16 16.48 8.45 2.96
C ILE A 16 17.67 9.20 2.39
N GLU A 17 18.34 9.98 3.25
CA GLU A 17 19.46 10.84 2.85
C GLU A 17 20.82 10.15 3.01
N ASP A 18 20.90 9.13 3.86
CA ASP A 18 22.14 8.36 4.08
C ASP A 18 22.28 7.25 3.06
N ASP A 19 23.11 7.47 2.06
CA ASP A 19 23.42 6.51 1.00
C ASP A 19 24.10 5.22 1.48
N SER A 20 24.63 5.20 2.70
CA SER A 20 25.24 4.01 3.31
C SER A 20 24.22 3.12 4.05
N SER A 21 22.96 3.54 4.10
CA SER A 21 21.93 2.77 4.79
C SER A 21 21.61 1.47 4.05
N ARG A 22 21.13 0.46 4.81
CA ARG A 22 20.81 -0.87 4.26
C ARG A 22 19.77 -0.84 3.14
N GLU A 23 18.91 0.17 3.13
CA GLU A 23 17.87 0.33 2.11
C GLU A 23 18.44 0.55 0.70
N PHE A 24 19.71 0.95 0.58
CA PHE A 24 20.43 1.07 -0.70
C PHE A 24 21.33 -0.13 -1.01
N ASP A 25 21.35 -1.16 -0.15
CA ASP A 25 22.17 -2.36 -0.33
C ASP A 25 21.33 -3.53 -0.87
N PRO A 26 21.55 -3.98 -2.12
CA PRO A 26 20.80 -5.10 -2.68
C PRO A 26 21.05 -6.42 -1.94
N MET A 27 22.20 -6.59 -1.27
CA MET A 27 22.53 -7.78 -0.48
C MET A 27 21.75 -7.84 0.85
N GLN A 28 21.23 -6.71 1.31
CA GLN A 28 20.37 -6.60 2.49
C GLN A 28 18.89 -6.43 2.14
N ALA A 29 18.51 -6.88 0.93
CA ALA A 29 17.16 -6.74 0.39
C ALA A 29 16.66 -5.28 0.36
N GLY A 30 17.56 -4.32 0.06
CA GLY A 30 17.22 -2.91 -0.11
C GLY A 30 16.28 -2.67 -1.29
N GLY A 31 15.73 -1.47 -1.35
CA GLY A 31 14.84 -1.00 -2.40
C GLY A 31 13.50 -0.52 -1.89
N ALA A 32 12.96 0.49 -2.55
CA ALA A 32 11.68 1.10 -2.18
C ALA A 32 10.53 0.09 -2.19
N TRP A 33 10.50 -0.80 -3.20
CA TRP A 33 9.45 -1.80 -3.31
C TRP A 33 9.54 -2.85 -2.19
N THR A 34 10.74 -3.32 -1.89
CA THR A 34 10.95 -4.31 -0.83
C THR A 34 10.60 -3.76 0.55
N GLU A 35 10.99 -2.50 0.82
CA GLU A 35 10.78 -1.86 2.11
C GLU A 35 9.33 -1.42 2.34
N LEU A 36 8.68 -0.88 1.31
CA LEU A 36 7.42 -0.15 1.49
C LEU A 36 6.26 -0.73 0.70
N GLY A 37 6.51 -1.57 -0.32
CA GLY A 37 5.50 -2.05 -1.26
C GLY A 37 4.38 -2.88 -0.63
N ALA A 38 4.67 -3.61 0.43
CA ALA A 38 3.69 -4.44 1.14
C ALA A 38 2.47 -3.64 1.63
N TYR A 39 2.67 -2.40 2.09
CA TYR A 39 1.60 -1.55 2.62
C TYR A 39 0.52 -1.21 1.56
N PRO A 40 0.86 -0.56 0.43
CA PRO A 40 -0.14 -0.24 -0.58
C PRO A 40 -0.70 -1.49 -1.27
N VAL A 41 0.09 -2.54 -1.50
CA VAL A 41 -0.40 -3.80 -2.09
C VAL A 41 -1.44 -4.46 -1.19
N PHE A 42 -1.20 -4.48 0.12
CA PHE A 42 -2.15 -5.03 1.09
C PHE A 42 -3.50 -4.31 1.05
N VAL A 43 -3.51 -2.97 1.12
CA VAL A 43 -4.78 -2.22 1.11
C VAL A 43 -5.52 -2.36 -0.21
N ILE A 44 -4.81 -2.41 -1.35
CA ILE A 44 -5.39 -2.67 -2.67
C ILE A 44 -6.05 -4.05 -2.70
N GLY A 45 -5.35 -5.10 -2.26
CA GLY A 45 -5.89 -6.45 -2.16
C GLY A 45 -7.12 -6.55 -1.27
N LYS A 46 -7.12 -5.84 -0.12
CA LYS A 46 -8.27 -5.78 0.79
C LYS A 46 -9.50 -5.11 0.19
N LEU A 47 -9.33 -4.10 -0.63
CA LEU A 47 -10.43 -3.30 -1.17
C LEU A 47 -10.96 -3.84 -2.52
N LEU A 48 -10.08 -4.41 -3.35
CA LEU A 48 -10.40 -4.84 -4.71
C LEU A 48 -10.31 -6.36 -4.93
N GLY A 49 -9.79 -7.09 -3.94
CA GLY A 49 -9.50 -8.51 -4.05
C GLY A 49 -8.10 -8.80 -4.60
N THR A 50 -7.73 -10.08 -4.59
CA THR A 50 -6.40 -10.55 -4.98
C THR A 50 -6.28 -10.90 -6.48
N GLU A 51 -7.40 -10.91 -7.22
CA GLU A 51 -7.48 -11.33 -8.62
C GLU A 51 -7.38 -10.13 -9.59
N SER A 52 -6.20 -9.54 -9.73
CA SER A 52 -5.95 -8.51 -10.74
C SER A 52 -5.73 -9.14 -12.12
N ARG A 53 -6.24 -8.50 -13.18
CA ARG A 53 -6.04 -8.94 -14.57
C ARG A 53 -4.63 -8.67 -15.07
N ARG A 54 -4.04 -7.58 -14.61
CA ARG A 54 -2.71 -7.12 -15.02
C ARG A 54 -2.09 -6.25 -13.95
N ILE A 55 -0.77 -6.35 -13.82
CA ILE A 55 0.05 -5.45 -13.02
C ILE A 55 1.18 -4.97 -13.92
N ARG A 56 1.46 -3.65 -13.90
CA ARG A 56 2.60 -3.03 -14.56
C ARG A 56 3.39 -2.22 -13.56
N PHE A 57 4.70 -2.22 -13.71
CA PHE A 57 5.59 -1.45 -12.84
C PHE A 57 6.33 -0.39 -13.65
N THR A 58 6.45 0.80 -13.08
CA THR A 58 7.37 1.84 -13.54
C THR A 58 8.34 2.11 -12.41
N THR A 59 9.64 2.00 -12.66
CA THR A 59 10.69 2.10 -11.64
C THR A 59 11.83 3.01 -12.06
N CYS A 60 12.44 3.69 -11.08
CA CYS A 60 13.72 4.37 -11.22
C CYS A 60 14.71 3.70 -10.28
N ARG A 61 15.88 3.31 -10.80
CA ARG A 61 16.89 2.58 -10.04
C ARG A 61 18.14 3.42 -9.80
N LYS A 62 18.82 3.14 -8.70
CA LYS A 62 20.16 3.71 -8.43
C LYS A 62 21.17 3.02 -9.35
N PRO A 63 21.88 3.74 -10.23
CA PRO A 63 22.78 3.13 -11.23
C PRO A 63 23.86 2.23 -10.61
N GLU A 64 24.40 2.63 -9.45
CA GLU A 64 25.52 1.96 -8.80
C GLU A 64 25.14 0.61 -8.17
N THR A 65 23.90 0.48 -7.69
CA THR A 65 23.46 -0.70 -6.92
C THR A 65 22.31 -1.48 -7.56
N GLY A 66 21.60 -0.87 -8.53
CA GLY A 66 20.40 -1.44 -9.13
C GLY A 66 19.16 -1.45 -8.21
N VAL A 67 19.28 -0.88 -7.02
CA VAL A 67 18.18 -0.75 -6.05
C VAL A 67 17.15 0.25 -6.55
N ASP A 68 15.89 -0.08 -6.46
CA ASP A 68 14.82 0.84 -6.84
C ASP A 68 14.65 1.97 -5.83
N LEU A 69 14.76 3.20 -6.32
CA LEU A 69 14.59 4.43 -5.55
C LEU A 69 13.13 4.89 -5.53
N PHE A 70 12.44 4.58 -6.61
CA PHE A 70 11.02 4.87 -6.82
C PHE A 70 10.42 3.72 -7.62
N THR A 71 9.24 3.25 -7.20
CA THR A 71 8.47 2.27 -7.96
C THR A 71 6.99 2.58 -7.85
N ARG A 72 6.31 2.59 -9.00
CA ARG A 72 4.87 2.64 -9.12
C ARG A 72 4.38 1.33 -9.74
N ALA A 73 3.40 0.70 -9.11
CA ALA A 73 2.68 -0.43 -9.69
C ALA A 73 1.24 -0.03 -9.99
N ASP A 74 0.82 -0.24 -11.24
CA ASP A 74 -0.55 -0.01 -11.71
C ASP A 74 -1.26 -1.36 -11.89
N PHE A 75 -2.40 -1.52 -11.19
CA PHE A 75 -3.21 -2.73 -11.17
C PHE A 75 -4.48 -2.53 -11.98
N LEU A 76 -4.78 -3.45 -12.87
CA LEU A 76 -6.02 -3.47 -13.62
C LEU A 76 -6.92 -4.61 -13.11
N TYR A 77 -8.11 -4.25 -12.64
CA TYR A 77 -9.17 -5.17 -12.25
C TYR A 77 -10.32 -5.15 -13.28
N PRO A 78 -11.26 -6.10 -13.25
CA PRO A 78 -12.40 -6.10 -14.18
C PRO A 78 -13.23 -4.80 -14.18
N ASN A 79 -13.40 -4.17 -13.02
CA ASN A 79 -14.28 -3.01 -12.84
C ASN A 79 -13.61 -1.84 -12.10
N ALA A 80 -12.31 -1.92 -11.83
CA ALA A 80 -11.55 -0.92 -11.10
C ALA A 80 -10.09 -0.90 -11.54
N ALA A 81 -9.39 0.16 -11.18
CA ALA A 81 -7.94 0.25 -11.27
C ALA A 81 -7.34 0.60 -9.90
N ALA A 82 -6.05 0.33 -9.71
CA ALA A 82 -5.35 0.82 -8.54
C ALA A 82 -3.92 1.20 -8.85
N SER A 83 -3.34 2.07 -8.02
CA SER A 83 -1.92 2.38 -8.07
C SER A 83 -1.29 2.28 -6.68
N ALA A 84 -0.12 1.64 -6.62
CA ALA A 84 0.77 1.61 -5.46
C ALA A 84 2.03 2.40 -5.80
N THR A 85 2.33 3.46 -5.05
CA THR A 85 3.53 4.27 -5.27
C THR A 85 4.41 4.22 -4.03
N VAL A 86 5.65 3.79 -4.20
CA VAL A 86 6.64 3.76 -3.12
C VAL A 86 7.94 4.42 -3.55
N ALA A 87 8.64 5.06 -2.61
CA ALA A 87 9.94 5.66 -2.88
C ALA A 87 10.77 5.82 -1.61
N ILE A 88 12.10 5.66 -1.78
CA ILE A 88 13.13 6.01 -0.79
C ILE A 88 14.03 7.15 -1.29
N GLY A 89 14.04 7.41 -2.61
CA GLY A 89 14.79 8.48 -3.26
C GLY A 89 13.92 9.67 -3.72
N ALA A 90 12.61 9.63 -3.49
CA ALA A 90 11.69 10.71 -3.83
C ALA A 90 10.64 10.88 -2.74
N LYS A 91 10.14 12.11 -2.57
CA LYS A 91 9.14 12.42 -1.54
C LYS A 91 7.83 12.91 -2.16
N ARG A 92 6.72 12.31 -1.73
CA ARG A 92 5.35 12.78 -1.97
C ARG A 92 4.50 12.60 -0.72
N GLU A 93 3.28 13.10 -0.74
CA GLU A 93 2.26 12.81 0.29
C GLU A 93 2.03 11.31 0.41
N GLY A 94 2.10 10.79 1.63
CA GLY A 94 1.81 9.39 1.95
C GLY A 94 0.33 9.22 2.26
N ASP A 95 -0.51 9.38 1.24
CA ASP A 95 -1.96 9.36 1.30
C ASP A 95 -2.58 8.10 0.70
N LEU A 96 -3.84 7.85 1.05
CA LEU A 96 -4.69 6.83 0.44
C LEU A 96 -5.98 7.48 -0.02
N CYS A 97 -6.31 7.31 -1.31
CA CYS A 97 -7.58 7.74 -1.89
C CYS A 97 -8.34 6.54 -2.45
N VAL A 98 -9.60 6.37 -2.03
CA VAL A 98 -10.49 5.32 -2.54
C VAL A 98 -11.65 5.97 -3.27
N THR A 99 -11.63 5.94 -4.60
CA THR A 99 -12.63 6.57 -5.47
C THR A 99 -13.82 5.64 -5.71
N GLY A 100 -15.01 6.12 -5.44
CA GLY A 100 -16.26 5.41 -5.69
C GLY A 100 -17.18 6.15 -6.66
N THR A 101 -18.30 5.50 -7.03
CA THR A 101 -19.28 6.06 -7.98
C THR A 101 -20.16 7.17 -7.42
N ARG A 102 -20.14 7.40 -6.09
CA ARG A 102 -20.95 8.41 -5.40
C ARG A 102 -20.17 9.32 -4.47
N GLY A 103 -18.85 9.15 -4.39
CA GLY A 103 -17.96 9.90 -3.51
C GLY A 103 -16.65 9.16 -3.36
N TYR A 104 -15.76 9.68 -2.54
CA TYR A 104 -14.46 9.07 -2.29
C TYR A 104 -14.08 9.12 -0.81
N ILE A 105 -13.17 8.24 -0.42
CA ILE A 105 -12.55 8.26 0.91
C ILE A 105 -11.14 8.81 0.72
N TYR A 106 -10.78 9.78 1.54
CA TYR A 106 -9.44 10.33 1.61
C TYR A 106 -8.86 10.09 3.00
N VAL A 107 -7.69 9.48 3.04
CA VAL A 107 -6.93 9.21 4.25
C VAL A 107 -5.60 9.97 4.13
N PRO A 108 -5.40 11.04 4.92
CA PRO A 108 -4.18 11.83 4.86
C PRO A 108 -2.95 11.06 5.38
N SER A 109 -1.79 11.59 5.09
CA SER A 109 -0.51 11.08 5.59
C SER A 109 -0.41 11.16 7.12
N PRO A 110 0.14 10.13 7.76
CA PRO A 110 0.52 8.82 7.24
C PRO A 110 -0.66 7.84 7.25
N TRP A 111 -1.22 7.51 6.11
CA TRP A 111 -2.43 6.67 6.02
C TRP A 111 -2.31 5.30 6.71
N TRP A 112 -1.10 4.72 6.80
CA TRP A 112 -0.83 3.45 7.49
C TRP A 112 -0.81 3.56 9.03
N LYS A 113 -0.90 4.77 9.56
CA LYS A 113 -1.03 5.07 10.99
C LYS A 113 -2.13 6.10 11.24
N THR A 114 -3.15 6.14 10.37
CA THR A 114 -4.14 7.20 10.45
C THR A 114 -5.08 7.05 11.64
N GLU A 115 -5.38 8.20 12.24
CA GLU A 115 -6.49 8.36 13.17
C GLU A 115 -7.65 9.14 12.55
N ILE A 116 -7.47 9.60 11.29
CA ILE A 116 -8.42 10.49 10.63
C ILE A 116 -8.65 10.01 9.20
N PHE A 117 -9.90 9.92 8.78
CA PHE A 117 -10.25 9.82 7.38
C PHE A 117 -11.50 10.62 7.06
N GLU A 118 -11.67 10.97 5.81
CA GLU A 118 -12.80 11.74 5.33
C GLU A 118 -13.54 10.97 4.23
N VAL A 119 -14.87 11.00 4.29
CA VAL A 119 -15.74 10.59 3.19
C VAL A 119 -16.24 11.87 2.53
N ARG A 120 -15.92 12.04 1.28
CA ARG A 120 -16.22 13.26 0.52
C ARG A 120 -17.15 12.95 -0.64
N PHE A 121 -18.07 13.87 -0.89
CA PHE A 121 -19.08 13.80 -1.93
C PHE A 121 -19.00 15.03 -2.83
N GLU A 122 -19.75 15.02 -3.97
CA GLU A 122 -19.86 16.17 -4.87
C GLU A 122 -20.43 17.39 -4.13
N ASP A 123 -21.46 17.21 -3.28
CA ASP A 123 -21.94 18.26 -2.38
C ASP A 123 -21.11 18.26 -1.08
N PRO A 124 -20.25 19.28 -0.85
CA PRO A 124 -19.38 19.34 0.33
C PRO A 124 -20.14 19.32 1.68
N ARG A 125 -21.44 19.68 1.70
CA ARG A 125 -22.27 19.64 2.91
C ARG A 125 -22.54 18.22 3.40
N GLN A 126 -22.34 17.22 2.54
CA GLN A 126 -22.47 15.81 2.86
C GLN A 126 -21.17 15.17 3.35
N ASN A 127 -20.06 15.89 3.31
CA ASN A 127 -18.76 15.39 3.73
C ASN A 127 -18.79 15.00 5.21
N ARG A 128 -18.09 13.91 5.52
CA ARG A 128 -17.98 13.36 6.86
C ARG A 128 -16.54 13.13 7.21
N LYS A 129 -16.15 13.55 8.39
CA LYS A 129 -14.83 13.33 8.95
C LYS A 129 -14.92 12.38 10.13
N TYR A 130 -14.06 11.37 10.15
CA TYR A 130 -14.01 10.34 11.16
C TYR A 130 -12.69 10.42 11.91
N PHE A 131 -12.78 10.29 13.23
CA PHE A 131 -11.63 10.26 14.12
C PHE A 131 -11.65 8.93 14.87
N ILE A 132 -10.63 8.11 14.71
CA ILE A 132 -10.50 6.80 15.35
C ILE A 132 -9.15 6.78 16.05
N ARG A 133 -9.18 7.04 17.35
CA ARG A 133 -7.97 7.01 18.16
C ARG A 133 -7.55 5.58 18.45
N PHE A 134 -6.29 5.27 18.27
CA PHE A 134 -5.72 4.03 18.79
C PHE A 134 -4.77 4.34 19.96
N GLU A 135 -4.64 3.37 20.86
CA GLU A 135 -3.82 3.50 22.06
C GLU A 135 -2.43 2.90 21.83
N GLY A 136 -1.39 3.66 22.10
CA GLY A 136 0.00 3.24 21.91
C GLY A 136 0.41 3.19 20.44
N ASP A 137 1.11 2.12 20.05
CA ASP A 137 1.53 1.91 18.66
C ASP A 137 0.86 0.68 18.02
N GLY A 138 1.11 0.47 16.70
CA GLY A 138 0.50 -0.61 15.93
C GLY A 138 0.88 -2.01 16.40
N LEU A 139 2.08 -2.20 16.94
CA LEU A 139 2.59 -3.50 17.43
C LEU A 139 1.70 -4.08 18.53
N ARG A 140 1.13 -3.25 19.39
CA ARG A 140 0.19 -3.69 20.43
C ARG A 140 -1.02 -4.43 19.84
N TYR A 141 -1.59 -3.90 18.78
CA TYR A 141 -2.76 -4.50 18.12
C TYR A 141 -2.39 -5.77 17.37
N GLU A 142 -1.21 -5.78 16.73
CA GLU A 142 -0.66 -6.95 16.05
C GLU A 142 -0.46 -8.11 17.04
N LEU A 143 0.21 -7.87 18.16
CA LEU A 143 0.41 -8.88 19.23
C LEU A 143 -0.91 -9.37 19.80
N ALA A 144 -1.87 -8.48 20.06
CA ALA A 144 -3.19 -8.86 20.56
C ALA A 144 -3.95 -9.73 19.54
N ALA A 145 -3.89 -9.41 18.25
CA ALA A 145 -4.49 -10.22 17.19
C ALA A 145 -3.82 -11.60 17.08
N PHE A 146 -2.50 -11.66 17.15
CA PHE A 146 -1.73 -12.90 17.11
C PHE A 146 -2.06 -13.82 18.29
N LEU A 147 -2.11 -13.28 19.51
CA LEU A 147 -2.48 -14.04 20.70
C LEU A 147 -3.90 -14.62 20.61
N ARG A 148 -4.85 -13.87 20.08
CA ARG A 148 -6.21 -14.38 19.82
C ARG A 148 -6.23 -15.56 18.85
N LEU A 149 -5.42 -15.50 17.78
CA LEU A 149 -5.28 -16.60 16.83
C LEU A 149 -4.72 -17.86 17.50
N ILE A 150 -3.68 -17.73 18.35
CA ILE A 150 -3.10 -18.86 19.10
C ILE A 150 -4.14 -19.49 20.04
N HIS A 151 -4.94 -18.68 20.73
CA HIS A 151 -5.97 -19.15 21.65
C HIS A 151 -7.24 -19.70 20.96
N GLY A 152 -7.23 -19.88 19.64
CA GLY A 152 -8.32 -20.52 18.90
C GLY A 152 -9.51 -19.62 18.56
N CYS A 153 -9.43 -18.33 18.82
CA CYS A 153 -10.45 -17.34 18.41
C CYS A 153 -10.36 -17.06 16.92
N ARG A 154 -10.59 -18.10 16.10
CA ARG A 154 -10.30 -18.09 14.65
C ARG A 154 -11.19 -17.20 13.79
N HIS A 155 -12.34 -16.72 14.30
CA HIS A 155 -13.39 -16.20 13.41
C HIS A 155 -13.57 -14.68 13.38
N GLU A 156 -13.01 -13.92 14.30
CA GLU A 156 -13.38 -12.50 14.38
C GLU A 156 -12.30 -11.48 14.00
N PHE A 157 -11.00 -11.88 13.87
CA PHE A 157 -9.95 -10.86 13.85
C PHE A 157 -8.72 -11.13 12.94
N SER A 158 -8.76 -12.08 12.03
CA SER A 158 -7.68 -12.18 11.05
C SER A 158 -7.87 -11.09 9.98
N LEU A 159 -7.36 -9.90 10.25
CA LEU A 159 -7.33 -8.80 9.28
C LEU A 159 -6.50 -9.17 8.03
N MET A 160 -5.58 -10.12 8.15
CA MET A 160 -4.72 -10.62 7.08
C MET A 160 -4.95 -12.12 6.89
N SER A 161 -5.40 -12.52 5.71
CA SER A 161 -5.59 -13.91 5.32
C SER A 161 -4.32 -14.49 4.70
N ARG A 162 -4.31 -15.83 4.49
CA ARG A 162 -3.27 -16.48 3.70
C ARG A 162 -3.23 -15.95 2.26
N ASP A 163 -4.39 -15.71 1.67
CA ASP A 163 -4.49 -15.23 0.28
C ASP A 163 -3.96 -13.80 0.14
N ASP A 164 -4.15 -12.94 1.15
CA ASP A 164 -3.52 -11.62 1.19
C ASP A 164 -1.99 -11.73 1.20
N SER A 165 -1.43 -12.65 2.00
CA SER A 165 0.02 -12.87 2.08
C SER A 165 0.57 -13.42 0.76
N LEU A 166 -0.12 -14.36 0.14
CA LEU A 166 0.25 -14.92 -1.17
C LEU A 166 0.18 -13.86 -2.27
N PHE A 167 -0.84 -13.01 -2.26
CA PHE A 167 -0.98 -11.91 -3.21
C PHE A 167 0.18 -10.93 -3.11
N MET A 168 0.53 -10.49 -1.89
CA MET A 168 1.67 -9.57 -1.69
C MET A 168 3.00 -10.20 -2.14
N ALA A 169 3.19 -11.49 -1.86
CA ALA A 169 4.37 -12.22 -2.31
C ALA A 169 4.42 -12.34 -3.84
N ASP A 170 3.30 -12.69 -4.49
CA ASP A 170 3.19 -12.79 -5.95
C ASP A 170 3.52 -11.46 -6.63
N VAL A 171 2.93 -10.36 -6.15
CA VAL A 171 3.20 -9.01 -6.70
C VAL A 171 4.68 -8.65 -6.56
N THR A 172 5.30 -8.99 -5.43
CA THR A 172 6.74 -8.74 -5.21
C THR A 172 7.62 -9.62 -6.12
N CYS A 173 7.26 -10.89 -6.32
CA CYS A 173 7.95 -11.78 -7.25
C CYS A 173 7.89 -11.24 -8.69
N ARG A 174 6.71 -10.82 -9.17
CA ARG A 174 6.55 -10.23 -10.51
C ARG A 174 7.43 -9.01 -10.73
N PHE A 175 7.53 -8.13 -9.73
CA PHE A 175 8.45 -6.99 -9.79
C PHE A 175 9.91 -7.43 -9.94
N ARG A 176 10.34 -8.42 -9.17
CA ARG A 176 11.72 -8.97 -9.22
C ARG A 176 12.04 -9.71 -10.52
N GLU A 177 11.07 -10.40 -11.07
CA GLU A 177 11.22 -11.12 -12.36
C GLU A 177 11.31 -10.16 -13.56
N GLY A 178 10.86 -8.93 -13.43
CA GLY A 178 11.03 -7.87 -14.42
C GLY A 178 10.11 -7.98 -15.65
N GLY A 179 9.14 -8.89 -15.67
CA GLY A 179 8.34 -9.18 -16.86
C GLY A 179 7.41 -8.05 -17.35
N ASP A 180 6.96 -7.17 -16.46
CA ASP A 180 6.10 -6.01 -16.75
C ASP A 180 6.68 -4.73 -16.08
N VAL A 181 8.01 -4.60 -16.07
CA VAL A 181 8.74 -3.49 -15.45
C VAL A 181 9.32 -2.58 -16.53
N GLU A 182 8.97 -1.30 -16.48
CA GLU A 182 9.51 -0.23 -17.32
C GLU A 182 10.40 0.67 -16.46
N GLU A 183 11.63 0.89 -16.89
CA GLU A 183 12.57 1.77 -16.20
C GLU A 183 12.50 3.18 -16.75
N ILE A 184 12.50 4.16 -15.84
CA ILE A 184 12.65 5.59 -16.13
C ILE A 184 13.96 6.10 -15.55
N ASN A 185 14.55 7.08 -16.24
CA ASN A 185 15.82 7.71 -15.83
C ASN A 185 15.56 8.92 -14.92
#